data_e7ee443c11a82f51ab0c0d6a97af78b3
#
_entry.id   e7ee443c11a82f51ab0c0d6a97af78b3
#
_cell.length_a   1.000
_cell.length_b   1.000
_cell.length_c   1.000
_cell.angle_alpha   90.00
_cell.angle_beta   90.00
_cell.angle_gamma   90.00
#
_symmetry.space_group_name_H-M   'P 1'
#
loop_
_entity.id
_entity.type
_entity.pdbx_description
1 polymer ?
#
loop_
_entity_poly.entity_id
_entity_poly.type
_entity_poly.pdbx_seq_one_letter_code
_entity_poly.pdbx_strand_id
1 'polypeptide(L)'
;EQLIRFHWYQIGDGGAFYVKVWEDDNGMPGDEILSVVQVAGNVDGWNVRDLVSENLDVTCDFWIGMKRFSSSMPIGIDTSSDSGNSMNSDDGTAWNAVGGNVMFMVDIDAGEDGGEPCVLSNADDMIPSIFEVSNAYPNPFNPSTTIDINIPEAGLLNVGVYNLKGQLMSTLVNKNVYPGSYSL
;
A
#
# COMPACT_ATOMS: atom_id res chain seq x y z
N GLU A 1 12.72 -7.18 -1.09
CA GLU A 1 12.73 -5.74 -0.78
C GLU A 1 13.08 -5.53 0.68
N GLN A 2 13.87 -4.50 0.99
CA GLN A 2 14.28 -4.24 2.37
C GLN A 2 13.31 -3.25 3.05
N LEU A 3 12.79 -3.60 4.22
CA LEU A 3 11.99 -2.68 5.02
C LEU A 3 12.89 -1.64 5.69
N ILE A 4 12.68 -0.35 5.36
CA ILE A 4 13.55 0.77 5.78
C ILE A 4 13.00 1.48 6.99
N ARG A 5 11.71 1.86 6.98
CA ARG A 5 11.09 2.62 8.07
C ARG A 5 9.65 2.22 8.27
N PHE A 6 9.23 2.32 9.52
CA PHE A 6 7.84 2.22 9.95
C PHE A 6 7.36 3.55 10.50
N HIS A 7 6.24 4.05 10.00
CA HIS A 7 5.60 5.27 10.44
C HIS A 7 4.23 4.94 11.06
N TRP A 8 3.89 5.67 12.12
CA TRP A 8 2.57 5.56 12.74
C TRP A 8 2.06 6.92 13.19
N TYR A 9 0.74 7.07 13.19
CA TYR A 9 0.10 8.25 13.75
C TYR A 9 -0.36 7.96 15.18
N GLN A 10 0.16 8.71 16.14
CA GLN A 10 -0.17 8.59 17.52
C GLN A 10 -1.08 9.72 17.97
N ILE A 11 -2.02 9.42 18.89
CA ILE A 11 -2.91 10.40 19.51
C ILE A 11 -2.42 10.61 20.94
N GLY A 12 -1.87 11.80 21.22
CA GLY A 12 -1.26 12.13 22.50
C GLY A 12 0.11 11.45 22.71
N ASP A 13 0.68 11.66 23.91
CA ASP A 13 1.99 11.08 24.25
C ASP A 13 1.85 9.56 24.45
N GLY A 14 2.82 8.81 23.93
CA GLY A 14 2.83 7.36 23.95
C GLY A 14 3.90 6.71 24.81
N GLY A 15 3.65 5.44 25.12
CA GLY A 15 4.57 4.56 25.81
C GLY A 15 5.39 3.68 24.88
N ALA A 16 6.22 2.80 25.46
CA ALA A 16 6.95 1.80 24.71
C ALA A 16 6.02 0.76 24.07
N PHE A 17 6.44 0.24 22.92
CA PHE A 17 5.75 -0.83 22.21
C PHE A 17 6.74 -1.66 21.40
N TYR A 18 6.30 -2.81 20.90
CA TYR A 18 7.03 -3.55 19.87
C TYR A 18 6.51 -3.16 18.49
N VAL A 19 7.41 -2.84 17.57
CA VAL A 19 7.15 -2.92 16.13
C VAL A 19 7.27 -4.39 15.75
N LYS A 20 6.27 -4.91 15.10
CA LYS A 20 6.20 -6.31 14.66
C LYS A 20 5.91 -6.38 13.18
N VAL A 21 6.51 -7.36 12.53
CA VAL A 21 6.25 -7.70 11.13
C VAL A 21 5.94 -9.19 11.05
N TRP A 22 4.95 -9.54 10.25
CA TRP A 22 4.54 -10.92 9.98
C TRP A 22 4.53 -11.16 8.48
N GLU A 23 4.77 -12.39 8.08
CA GLU A 23 4.47 -12.86 6.73
C GLU A 23 2.97 -12.80 6.48
N ASP A 24 2.57 -12.72 5.21
CA ASP A 24 1.16 -12.87 4.84
C ASP A 24 0.81 -14.37 4.75
N ASP A 25 -0.25 -14.77 5.43
CA ASP A 25 -0.87 -16.09 5.29
C ASP A 25 -2.30 -15.93 4.76
N ASN A 26 -2.44 -15.89 3.43
CA ASN A 26 -3.73 -15.79 2.73
C ASN A 26 -4.57 -14.57 3.17
N GLY A 27 -3.95 -13.40 3.26
CA GLY A 27 -4.60 -12.15 3.64
C GLY A 27 -4.77 -11.99 5.16
N MET A 28 -4.02 -12.75 5.96
CA MET A 28 -3.99 -12.67 7.42
C MET A 28 -2.53 -12.64 7.91
N PRO A 29 -2.25 -12.00 9.08
CA PRO A 29 -0.92 -12.08 9.68
C PRO A 29 -0.57 -13.53 10.04
N GLY A 30 0.51 -14.03 9.44
CA GLY A 30 1.07 -15.35 9.63
C GLY A 30 2.22 -15.38 10.65
N ASP A 31 3.35 -16.00 10.27
CA ASP A 31 4.52 -16.13 11.14
C ASP A 31 5.19 -14.77 11.40
N GLU A 32 5.59 -14.52 12.65
CA GLU A 32 6.29 -13.30 13.06
C GLU A 32 7.74 -13.35 12.58
N ILE A 33 8.15 -12.38 11.75
CA ILE A 33 9.51 -12.26 11.20
C ILE A 33 10.33 -11.14 11.84
N LEU A 34 9.68 -10.17 12.52
CA LEU A 34 10.37 -9.12 13.26
C LEU A 34 9.62 -8.75 14.53
N SER A 35 10.39 -8.50 15.62
CA SER A 35 9.87 -7.92 16.85
C SER A 35 10.92 -7.05 17.51
N VAL A 36 10.82 -5.71 17.36
CA VAL A 36 11.76 -4.75 17.91
C VAL A 36 11.07 -3.74 18.81
N VAL A 37 11.74 -3.32 19.88
CA VAL A 37 11.18 -2.39 20.87
C VAL A 37 11.38 -0.93 20.44
N GLN A 38 10.30 -0.16 20.47
CA GLN A 38 10.32 1.31 20.43
C GLN A 38 10.07 1.86 21.83
N VAL A 39 11.03 2.55 22.40
CA VAL A 39 11.01 2.95 23.82
C VAL A 39 10.85 4.43 24.07
N ALA A 40 11.14 5.31 23.11
CA ALA A 40 11.15 6.75 23.33
C ALA A 40 10.76 7.54 22.07
N GLY A 41 10.47 8.84 22.29
CA GLY A 41 10.18 9.76 21.18
C GLY A 41 8.77 9.62 20.56
N ASN A 42 7.86 8.95 21.25
CA ASN A 42 6.49 8.78 20.78
C ASN A 42 5.67 10.01 21.19
N VAL A 43 5.36 10.86 20.22
CA VAL A 43 4.65 12.12 20.43
C VAL A 43 3.35 12.16 19.64
N ASP A 44 2.47 13.08 20.01
CA ASP A 44 1.22 13.31 19.25
C ASP A 44 1.52 13.63 17.78
N GLY A 45 0.85 12.95 16.86
CA GLY A 45 1.05 13.07 15.43
C GLY A 45 1.87 11.93 14.81
N TRP A 46 2.47 12.20 13.66
CA TRP A 46 3.28 11.22 12.93
C TRP A 46 4.63 10.98 13.60
N ASN A 47 4.95 9.72 13.80
CA ASN A 47 6.22 9.24 14.34
C ASN A 47 6.87 8.30 13.31
N VAL A 48 8.18 8.07 13.46
CA VAL A 48 8.96 7.19 12.57
C VAL A 48 9.96 6.36 13.38
N ARG A 49 10.09 5.09 13.02
CA ARG A 49 11.15 4.18 13.46
C ARG A 49 11.98 3.77 12.25
N ASP A 50 13.29 4.03 12.33
CA ASP A 50 14.28 3.50 11.39
C ASP A 50 14.47 2.00 11.66
N LEU A 51 14.39 1.18 10.62
CA LEU A 51 14.52 -0.27 10.65
C LEU A 51 15.69 -0.79 9.80
N VAL A 52 16.49 0.10 9.20
CA VAL A 52 17.63 -0.28 8.36
C VAL A 52 18.59 -1.23 9.08
N SER A 53 18.82 -1.01 10.38
CA SER A 53 19.70 -1.86 11.19
C SER A 53 19.19 -3.28 11.42
N GLU A 54 17.91 -3.50 11.23
CA GLU A 54 17.27 -4.82 11.40
C GLU A 54 17.54 -5.71 10.18
N ASN A 55 17.92 -5.10 9.04
CA ASN A 55 18.25 -5.78 7.77
C ASN A 55 17.18 -6.79 7.38
N LEU A 56 15.91 -6.38 7.45
CA LEU A 56 14.76 -7.23 7.19
C LEU A 56 14.34 -7.16 5.73
N ASP A 57 14.49 -8.26 5.04
CA ASP A 57 13.88 -8.45 3.73
C ASP A 57 12.42 -8.86 3.89
N VAL A 58 11.53 -8.17 3.19
CA VAL A 58 10.10 -8.49 3.14
C VAL A 58 9.71 -8.94 1.75
N THR A 59 8.75 -9.84 1.69
CA THR A 59 8.08 -10.23 0.44
C THR A 59 7.01 -9.20 0.09
N CYS A 60 6.35 -9.36 -1.04
CA CYS A 60 5.34 -8.43 -1.54
C CYS A 60 4.18 -8.20 -0.58
N ASP A 61 3.73 -9.27 0.05
CA ASP A 61 2.66 -9.23 1.03
C ASP A 61 3.23 -9.51 2.42
N PHE A 62 3.11 -8.55 3.30
CA PHE A 62 3.47 -8.66 4.70
C PHE A 62 2.56 -7.80 5.55
N TRP A 63 2.51 -8.13 6.83
CA TRP A 63 1.79 -7.34 7.81
C TRP A 63 2.76 -6.61 8.72
N ILE A 64 2.47 -5.36 9.05
CA ILE A 64 3.22 -4.59 10.02
C ILE A 64 2.30 -4.02 11.07
N GLY A 65 2.75 -3.97 12.31
CA GLY A 65 1.91 -3.50 13.39
C GLY A 65 2.67 -3.24 14.68
N MET A 66 1.88 -2.99 15.72
CA MET A 66 2.35 -2.62 17.04
C MET A 66 1.79 -3.54 18.11
N LYS A 67 2.67 -4.12 18.95
CA LYS A 67 2.26 -4.75 20.20
C LYS A 67 2.56 -3.81 21.37
N ARG A 68 1.53 -3.30 22.01
CA ARG A 68 1.64 -2.36 23.13
C ARG A 68 1.97 -3.08 24.43
N PHE A 69 2.75 -2.42 25.30
CA PHE A 69 2.98 -2.89 26.68
C PHE A 69 1.84 -2.52 27.63
N SER A 70 1.05 -1.50 27.28
CA SER A 70 -0.11 -1.05 28.08
C SER A 70 -1.26 -0.62 27.19
N SER A 71 -2.48 -0.57 27.76
CA SER A 71 -3.69 -0.20 27.03
C SER A 71 -3.80 1.29 26.67
N SER A 72 -2.90 2.15 27.14
CA SER A 72 -2.99 3.61 27.05
C SER A 72 -2.20 4.22 25.89
N MET A 73 -2.17 3.57 24.75
CA MET A 73 -1.47 4.07 23.58
C MET A 73 -2.42 4.13 22.38
N PRO A 74 -3.21 5.21 22.26
CA PRO A 74 -4.14 5.33 21.14
C PRO A 74 -3.41 5.61 19.84
N ILE A 75 -3.75 4.85 18.80
CA ILE A 75 -3.25 4.97 17.44
C ILE A 75 -4.35 5.59 16.59
N GLY A 76 -3.98 6.43 15.63
CA GLY A 76 -4.93 7.02 14.69
C GLY A 76 -5.56 5.94 13.81
N ILE A 77 -6.87 6.02 13.66
CA ILE A 77 -7.64 5.21 12.73
C ILE A 77 -8.41 6.16 11.82
N ASP A 78 -8.20 6.02 10.52
CA ASP A 78 -9.01 6.72 9.52
C ASP A 78 -10.28 5.90 9.24
N THR A 79 -11.41 6.44 9.63
CA THR A 79 -12.73 5.81 9.43
C THR A 79 -13.48 6.35 8.21
N SER A 80 -12.84 7.21 7.41
CA SER A 80 -13.44 7.75 6.18
C SER A 80 -13.52 6.70 5.06
N SER A 81 -12.66 5.68 5.13
CA SER A 81 -12.66 4.51 4.26
C SER A 81 -12.19 3.28 5.03
N ASP A 82 -12.50 2.10 4.53
CA ASP A 82 -12.02 0.83 5.09
C ASP A 82 -11.50 -0.04 3.95
N SER A 83 -10.19 -0.30 3.96
CA SER A 83 -9.55 -1.18 2.97
C SER A 83 -9.73 -2.67 3.28
N GLY A 84 -10.23 -3.00 4.48
CA GLY A 84 -10.28 -4.36 4.98
C GLY A 84 -8.95 -4.95 5.46
N ASN A 85 -7.84 -4.19 5.31
CA ASN A 85 -6.49 -4.65 5.60
C ASN A 85 -5.96 -4.17 6.97
N SER A 86 -6.85 -3.74 7.86
CA SER A 86 -6.47 -3.35 9.22
C SER A 86 -7.08 -4.31 10.22
N MET A 87 -6.23 -4.93 11.03
CA MET A 87 -6.65 -5.97 11.96
C MET A 87 -6.14 -5.70 13.37
N ASN A 88 -6.82 -6.23 14.35
CA ASN A 88 -6.37 -6.27 15.74
C ASN A 88 -6.41 -7.68 16.29
N SER A 89 -5.59 -7.94 17.29
CA SER A 89 -5.55 -9.19 18.02
C SER A 89 -5.17 -8.92 19.48
N ASP A 90 -5.75 -9.67 20.41
CA ASP A 90 -5.40 -9.63 21.83
C ASP A 90 -4.22 -10.53 22.16
N ASP A 91 -4.08 -11.63 21.44
CA ASP A 91 -3.09 -12.68 21.70
C ASP A 91 -2.04 -12.85 20.58
N GLY A 92 -2.27 -12.25 19.40
CA GLY A 92 -1.42 -12.37 18.21
C GLY A 92 -1.69 -13.61 17.38
N THR A 93 -2.77 -14.34 17.64
CA THR A 93 -3.15 -15.57 16.93
C THR A 93 -4.53 -15.51 16.31
N ALA A 94 -5.46 -14.83 16.97
CA ALA A 94 -6.81 -14.59 16.45
C ALA A 94 -6.94 -13.13 16.03
N TRP A 95 -7.17 -12.88 14.75
CA TRP A 95 -7.23 -11.54 14.16
C TRP A 95 -8.66 -11.13 13.83
N ASN A 96 -8.99 -9.88 14.14
CA ASN A 96 -10.30 -9.29 13.88
C ASN A 96 -10.12 -8.01 13.06
N ALA A 97 -10.98 -7.81 12.06
CA ALA A 97 -10.98 -6.58 11.28
C ALA A 97 -11.27 -5.35 12.17
N VAL A 98 -10.54 -4.28 11.93
CA VAL A 98 -10.80 -2.94 12.48
C VAL A 98 -11.67 -2.20 11.46
N GLY A 99 -12.76 -1.59 11.92
CA GLY A 99 -13.62 -0.79 11.04
C GLY A 99 -12.95 0.54 10.66
N GLY A 100 -12.06 0.53 9.69
CA GLY A 100 -11.26 1.66 9.23
C GLY A 100 -9.80 1.28 8.98
N ASN A 101 -9.00 2.25 8.52
CA ASN A 101 -7.58 2.05 8.25
C ASN A 101 -6.74 2.54 9.43
N VAL A 102 -5.95 1.65 10.03
CA VAL A 102 -4.92 2.06 11.00
C VAL A 102 -3.89 2.91 10.27
N MET A 103 -3.56 4.08 10.85
CA MET A 103 -2.67 5.05 10.21
C MET A 103 -1.21 4.63 10.36
N PHE A 104 -0.80 3.64 9.55
CA PHE A 104 0.56 3.17 9.39
C PHE A 104 1.05 3.44 7.97
N MET A 105 2.37 3.67 7.82
CA MET A 105 3.06 3.73 6.53
C MET A 105 4.41 3.03 6.66
N VAL A 106 4.93 2.56 5.55
CA VAL A 106 6.27 1.95 5.48
C VAL A 106 7.07 2.55 4.34
N ASP A 107 8.37 2.67 4.54
CA ASP A 107 9.34 2.91 3.47
C ASP A 107 10.04 1.58 3.17
N ILE A 108 10.10 1.22 1.91
CA ILE A 108 10.73 0.00 1.41
C ILE A 108 11.79 0.39 0.39
N ASP A 109 12.96 -0.25 0.45
CA ASP A 109 13.98 -0.16 -0.59
C ASP A 109 13.85 -1.37 -1.52
N ALA A 110 13.44 -1.11 -2.75
CA ALA A 110 13.30 -2.13 -3.79
C ALA A 110 14.65 -2.52 -4.46
N GLY A 111 15.75 -1.89 -4.04
CA GLY A 111 17.07 -2.05 -4.67
C GLY A 111 17.20 -1.30 -5.99
N GLU A 112 18.45 -1.20 -6.50
CA GLU A 112 18.75 -0.49 -7.76
C GLU A 112 18.14 -1.16 -9.00
N ASP A 113 17.83 -2.45 -8.92
CA ASP A 113 17.25 -3.23 -10.01
C ASP A 113 15.72 -3.14 -10.09
N GLY A 114 15.11 -2.30 -9.23
CA GLY A 114 13.66 -2.14 -9.14
C GLY A 114 13.00 -3.51 -9.02
N GLY A 115 13.06 -4.14 -7.83
CA GLY A 115 12.65 -5.53 -7.60
C GLY A 115 11.48 -6.01 -8.46
N GLU A 116 11.41 -7.30 -8.73
CA GLU A 116 10.27 -7.88 -9.44
C GLU A 116 8.97 -7.32 -8.85
N PRO A 117 8.07 -6.76 -9.66
CA PRO A 117 6.84 -6.20 -9.14
C PRO A 117 6.13 -7.27 -8.30
N CYS A 118 5.72 -6.88 -7.12
CA CYS A 118 4.96 -7.76 -6.23
C CYS A 118 3.72 -8.29 -6.94
N VAL A 119 3.78 -9.53 -7.38
CA VAL A 119 2.63 -10.23 -7.93
C VAL A 119 1.88 -10.79 -6.75
N LEU A 120 0.76 -10.17 -6.36
CA LEU A 120 -0.11 -10.68 -5.31
C LEU A 120 -0.47 -12.12 -5.63
N SER A 121 -0.07 -13.06 -4.77
CA SER A 121 -0.27 -14.49 -5.01
C SER A 121 -1.73 -14.94 -5.02
N ASN A 122 -2.68 -14.04 -4.74
CA ASN A 122 -4.12 -14.23 -4.84
C ASN A 122 -4.78 -13.39 -5.94
N ALA A 123 -4.00 -12.75 -6.79
CA ALA A 123 -4.52 -12.13 -8.01
C ALA A 123 -4.72 -13.20 -9.10
N ASP A 124 -5.62 -14.14 -8.86
CA ASP A 124 -6.44 -14.72 -9.92
C ASP A 124 -7.33 -13.61 -10.56
N ASP A 125 -7.27 -12.42 -9.99
CA ASP A 125 -7.80 -11.18 -10.51
C ASP A 125 -6.77 -10.42 -11.36
N MET A 126 -6.51 -11.05 -12.55
CA MET A 126 -6.42 -10.30 -13.79
C MET A 126 -5.23 -9.32 -13.90
N ILE A 127 -4.00 -9.84 -13.96
CA ILE A 127 -3.06 -9.21 -14.88
C ILE A 127 -3.68 -9.38 -16.27
N PRO A 128 -4.06 -8.29 -16.94
CA PRO A 128 -4.63 -8.41 -18.27
C PRO A 128 -3.68 -9.16 -19.19
N SER A 129 -4.14 -10.20 -19.83
CA SER A 129 -3.31 -10.98 -20.77
C SER A 129 -3.05 -10.27 -22.09
N ILE A 130 -3.77 -9.16 -22.34
CA ILE A 130 -3.67 -8.36 -23.56
C ILE A 130 -3.74 -6.87 -23.22
N PHE A 131 -3.03 -6.07 -24.01
CA PHE A 131 -3.21 -4.62 -23.99
C PHE A 131 -4.57 -4.26 -24.59
N GLU A 132 -5.39 -3.56 -23.83
CA GLU A 132 -6.72 -3.13 -24.26
C GLU A 132 -7.03 -1.72 -23.76
N VAL A 133 -7.71 -0.95 -24.58
CA VAL A 133 -8.24 0.36 -24.21
C VAL A 133 -9.75 0.34 -24.43
N SER A 134 -10.51 0.62 -23.38
CA SER A 134 -11.97 0.67 -23.46
C SER A 134 -12.47 1.85 -24.28
N ASN A 135 -13.72 1.78 -24.72
CA ASN A 135 -14.39 2.98 -25.21
C ASN A 135 -14.65 3.95 -24.05
N ALA A 136 -14.48 5.25 -24.34
CA ALA A 136 -14.82 6.29 -23.38
C ALA A 136 -16.30 6.22 -22.96
N TYR A 137 -16.59 6.15 -21.66
CA TYR A 137 -17.93 6.10 -21.12
C TYR A 137 -18.09 7.04 -19.91
N PRO A 138 -19.18 7.81 -19.84
CA PRO A 138 -20.25 7.94 -20.85
C PRO A 138 -19.78 8.65 -22.14
N ASN A 139 -20.37 8.29 -23.26
CA ASN A 139 -20.19 8.99 -24.54
C ASN A 139 -21.55 9.09 -25.26
N PRO A 140 -22.17 10.31 -25.44
CA PRO A 140 -21.61 11.65 -25.09
C PRO A 140 -21.40 11.86 -23.60
N PHE A 141 -20.36 12.65 -23.24
CA PHE A 141 -20.00 12.94 -21.86
C PHE A 141 -20.52 14.29 -21.36
N ASN A 142 -20.74 14.41 -20.02
CA ASN A 142 -21.09 15.66 -19.36
C ASN A 142 -20.79 15.59 -17.84
N PRO A 143 -19.80 16.28 -17.30
CA PRO A 143 -18.69 16.98 -17.95
C PRO A 143 -17.46 16.06 -18.17
N SER A 144 -17.47 14.81 -17.68
CA SER A 144 -16.35 13.90 -17.72
C SER A 144 -16.71 12.55 -18.38
N THR A 145 -15.69 11.85 -18.84
CA THR A 145 -15.76 10.49 -19.34
C THR A 145 -14.58 9.70 -18.80
N THR A 146 -14.70 8.40 -18.69
CA THR A 146 -13.65 7.50 -18.23
C THR A 146 -13.21 6.58 -19.36
N ILE A 147 -11.92 6.26 -19.39
CA ILE A 147 -11.32 5.26 -20.28
C ILE A 147 -10.55 4.30 -19.40
N ASP A 148 -10.85 3.00 -19.52
CA ASP A 148 -10.09 1.95 -18.85
C ASP A 148 -9.03 1.39 -19.78
N ILE A 149 -7.83 1.17 -19.23
CA ILE A 149 -6.65 0.68 -19.96
C ILE A 149 -6.12 -0.55 -19.23
N ASN A 150 -6.05 -1.66 -19.94
CA ASN A 150 -5.47 -2.91 -19.47
C ASN A 150 -4.04 -3.03 -19.96
N ILE A 151 -3.09 -3.18 -19.05
CA ILE A 151 -1.64 -3.25 -19.31
C ILE A 151 -1.15 -4.64 -18.95
N PRO A 152 -0.69 -5.46 -19.92
CA PRO A 152 -0.22 -6.83 -19.66
C PRO A 152 1.25 -6.89 -19.19
N GLU A 153 2.05 -5.89 -19.50
CA GLU A 153 3.49 -5.86 -19.21
C GLU A 153 3.92 -4.47 -18.72
N ALA A 154 4.91 -4.43 -17.82
CA ALA A 154 5.47 -3.16 -17.35
C ALA A 154 6.08 -2.35 -18.49
N GLY A 155 5.86 -1.05 -18.52
CA GLY A 155 6.39 -0.20 -19.56
C GLY A 155 5.99 1.26 -19.45
N LEU A 156 6.42 2.07 -20.43
CA LEU A 156 6.04 3.47 -20.51
C LEU A 156 4.62 3.59 -21.07
N LEU A 157 3.70 4.07 -20.23
CA LEU A 157 2.35 4.47 -20.67
C LEU A 157 2.34 5.94 -21.02
N ASN A 158 2.01 6.24 -22.29
CA ASN A 158 1.77 7.60 -22.76
C ASN A 158 0.35 7.71 -23.31
N VAL A 159 -0.47 8.53 -22.67
CA VAL A 159 -1.86 8.79 -23.09
C VAL A 159 -2.03 10.27 -23.35
N GLY A 160 -2.36 10.61 -24.60
CA GLY A 160 -2.57 11.97 -25.05
C GLY A 160 -3.94 12.16 -25.67
N VAL A 161 -4.49 13.36 -25.49
CA VAL A 161 -5.73 13.80 -26.16
C VAL A 161 -5.37 14.64 -27.37
N TYR A 162 -5.92 14.30 -28.52
CA TYR A 162 -5.65 14.97 -29.79
C TYR A 162 -6.94 15.53 -30.40
N ASN A 163 -6.82 16.65 -31.08
CA ASN A 163 -7.93 17.17 -31.87
C ASN A 163 -8.05 16.44 -33.22
N LEU A 164 -9.09 16.76 -33.99
CA LEU A 164 -9.33 16.16 -35.32
C LEU A 164 -8.23 16.45 -36.37
N LYS A 165 -7.35 17.40 -36.09
CA LYS A 165 -6.19 17.75 -36.95
C LYS A 165 -4.92 16.99 -36.51
N GLY A 166 -5.00 16.12 -35.49
CA GLY A 166 -3.86 15.37 -34.97
C GLY A 166 -2.93 16.19 -34.04
N GLN A 167 -3.36 17.36 -33.58
CA GLN A 167 -2.57 18.18 -32.66
C GLN A 167 -2.82 17.73 -31.23
N LEU A 168 -1.75 17.50 -30.44
CA LEU A 168 -1.83 17.16 -29.03
C LEU A 168 -2.44 18.34 -28.25
N MET A 169 -3.52 18.06 -27.56
CA MET A 169 -4.25 19.03 -26.72
C MET A 169 -3.87 18.91 -25.26
N SER A 170 -3.68 17.66 -24.77
CA SER A 170 -3.31 17.38 -23.40
C SER A 170 -2.62 16.04 -23.30
N THR A 171 -1.70 15.89 -22.34
CA THR A 171 -1.15 14.59 -21.94
C THR A 171 -1.79 14.19 -20.62
N LEU A 172 -2.50 13.07 -20.58
CA LEU A 172 -3.16 12.56 -19.39
C LEU A 172 -2.17 11.74 -18.54
N VAL A 173 -1.38 10.89 -19.17
CA VAL A 173 -0.36 10.04 -18.52
C VAL A 173 0.91 10.04 -19.35
N ASN A 174 2.05 10.11 -18.70
CA ASN A 174 3.38 9.88 -19.28
C ASN A 174 4.32 9.40 -18.19
N LYS A 175 4.23 8.11 -17.85
CA LYS A 175 5.04 7.49 -16.78
C LYS A 175 5.18 5.99 -17.01
N ASN A 176 6.17 5.38 -16.36
CA ASN A 176 6.25 3.93 -16.27
C ASN A 176 5.10 3.40 -15.40
N VAL A 177 4.49 2.32 -15.86
CA VAL A 177 3.39 1.62 -15.20
C VAL A 177 3.69 0.13 -15.14
N TYR A 178 3.10 -0.54 -14.16
CA TYR A 178 3.15 -1.99 -14.01
C TYR A 178 1.94 -2.64 -14.69
N PRO A 179 1.96 -3.99 -14.87
CA PRO A 179 0.79 -4.72 -15.33
C PRO A 179 -0.42 -4.44 -14.43
N GLY A 180 -1.60 -4.30 -15.04
CA GLY A 180 -2.83 -4.00 -14.29
C GLY A 180 -3.85 -3.22 -15.10
N SER A 181 -4.99 -2.89 -14.47
CA SER A 181 -6.06 -2.09 -15.05
C SER A 181 -6.03 -0.66 -14.47
N TYR A 182 -6.10 0.32 -15.35
CA TYR A 182 -6.05 1.74 -15.01
C TYR A 182 -7.26 2.47 -15.56
N SER A 183 -7.87 3.34 -14.75
CA SER A 183 -8.98 4.22 -15.15
C SER A 183 -8.51 5.68 -15.20
N LEU A 184 -8.79 6.37 -16.31
CA LEU A 184 -8.38 7.76 -16.58
C LEU A 184 -9.60 8.63 -16.84
#